data_55a8f29bc5092e53682c41643cfceeed
#
_entry.id   55a8f29bc5092e53682c41643cfceeed
#
_cell.length_a   1.000
_cell.length_b   1.000
_cell.length_c   1.000
_cell.angle_alpha   90.00
_cell.angle_beta   90.00
_cell.angle_gamma   90.00
#
_symmetry.space_group_name_H-M   'P 1'
#
loop_
_entity.id
_entity.type
_entity.pdbx_description
1 polymer ?
#
loop_
_entity_poly.entity_id
_entity_poly.type
_entity_poly.pdbx_seq_one_letter_code
_entity_poly.pdbx_strand_id
1 'polypeptide(L)'
;MKILAASFAALATLAVAATSHATNYSLWIHGRNSGSSTQKGNYNDFSYWGSAATAAGVNKKAVNWDGVSKISSSNGGIRDALDCYCTGSNWCYIAVHSAGDLQIGYALSLYGGSTRNVKNAVPNSSGVCGNTGGTQTGWNIYWVDVASGAGGGSELANLGEWAVGDALTGDLKTGTARSLYNHNTTRGKTFYMFAGAAGTMYSGLLPGQDDEAVAYHSTGGVASTGSFCNPGDWFCDGTLAMGTGASAGKAKWSYHSVEFRDDGENYDHYSDGAWSGIVGVVRQDMVTFAQ
;
A
#
# COMPACT_ATOMS: atom_id res chain seq x y z
N MET A 1 -41.49 38.57 -59.36
CA MET A 1 -40.48 38.59 -58.29
C MET A 1 -40.87 37.58 -57.25
N LYS A 2 -40.24 36.40 -57.23
CA LYS A 2 -40.52 35.32 -56.24
C LYS A 2 -39.38 35.33 -55.21
N ILE A 3 -39.71 35.59 -53.97
CA ILE A 3 -38.79 35.59 -52.85
C ILE A 3 -38.75 34.16 -52.32
N LEU A 4 -37.61 33.51 -52.44
CA LEU A 4 -37.31 32.22 -51.76
C LEU A 4 -36.91 32.52 -50.33
N ALA A 5 -37.70 32.02 -49.38
CA ALA A 5 -37.31 31.98 -47.97
C ALA A 5 -36.45 30.70 -47.72
N ALA A 6 -35.21 30.87 -47.35
CA ALA A 6 -34.33 29.80 -46.92
C ALA A 6 -34.51 29.56 -45.43
N SER A 7 -35.04 28.41 -45.04
CA SER A 7 -35.15 27.98 -43.64
C SER A 7 -33.82 27.34 -43.21
N PHE A 8 -33.14 27.98 -42.29
CA PHE A 8 -31.98 27.38 -41.58
C PHE A 8 -32.50 26.50 -40.43
N ALA A 9 -32.37 25.21 -40.57
CA ALA A 9 -32.57 24.29 -39.47
C ALA A 9 -31.28 24.22 -38.64
N ALA A 10 -31.32 24.76 -37.41
CA ALA A 10 -30.24 24.64 -36.47
C ALA A 10 -30.29 23.23 -35.83
N LEU A 11 -29.31 22.39 -36.15
CA LEU A 11 -29.11 21.10 -35.46
C LEU A 11 -28.50 21.42 -34.09
N ALA A 12 -29.29 21.33 -33.03
CA ALA A 12 -28.78 21.31 -31.66
C ALA A 12 -28.21 19.92 -31.36
N THR A 13 -26.89 19.77 -31.35
CA THR A 13 -26.23 18.58 -30.83
C THR A 13 -26.36 18.58 -29.31
N LEU A 14 -27.24 17.75 -28.77
CA LEU A 14 -27.22 17.44 -27.36
C LEU A 14 -25.94 16.65 -27.06
N ALA A 15 -24.97 17.31 -26.45
CA ALA A 15 -23.86 16.64 -25.80
C ALA A 15 -24.43 15.90 -24.57
N VAL A 16 -24.64 14.60 -24.69
CA VAL A 16 -24.92 13.74 -23.53
C VAL A 16 -23.64 13.70 -22.73
N ALA A 17 -23.60 14.44 -21.62
CA ALA A 17 -22.55 14.30 -20.63
C ALA A 17 -22.62 12.84 -20.12
N ALA A 18 -21.64 12.04 -20.46
CA ALA A 18 -21.47 10.73 -19.90
C ALA A 18 -21.31 10.90 -18.38
N THR A 19 -22.30 10.49 -17.61
CA THR A 19 -22.19 10.40 -16.16
C THR A 19 -21.11 9.36 -15.86
N SER A 20 -19.93 9.81 -15.44
CA SER A 20 -18.90 8.91 -14.95
C SER A 20 -19.44 8.30 -13.65
N HIS A 21 -19.82 7.05 -13.71
CA HIS A 21 -20.13 6.30 -12.49
C HIS A 21 -18.86 6.20 -11.65
N ALA A 22 -18.99 6.49 -10.35
CA ALA A 22 -17.91 6.26 -9.39
C ALA A 22 -17.52 4.78 -9.45
N THR A 23 -16.23 4.51 -9.57
CA THR A 23 -15.72 3.14 -9.60
C THR A 23 -14.72 2.98 -8.45
N ASN A 24 -14.91 1.92 -7.67
CA ASN A 24 -13.98 1.56 -6.63
C ASN A 24 -12.95 0.56 -7.15
N TYR A 25 -11.71 0.78 -6.78
CA TYR A 25 -10.57 -0.07 -7.14
C TYR A 25 -9.87 -0.60 -5.89
N SER A 26 -9.32 -1.79 -5.95
CA SER A 26 -8.32 -2.26 -5.00
C SER A 26 -6.95 -2.27 -5.67
N LEU A 27 -5.99 -1.52 -5.12
CA LEU A 27 -4.61 -1.46 -5.60
C LEU A 27 -3.71 -2.32 -4.71
N TRP A 28 -2.90 -3.18 -5.32
CA TRP A 28 -2.06 -4.17 -4.64
C TRP A 28 -0.61 -3.86 -4.90
N ILE A 29 0.09 -3.33 -3.89
CA ILE A 29 1.48 -2.87 -3.97
C ILE A 29 2.38 -3.90 -3.29
N HIS A 30 3.17 -4.62 -4.08
CA HIS A 30 4.04 -5.68 -3.58
C HIS A 30 5.28 -5.15 -2.84
N GLY A 31 5.90 -6.04 -2.07
CA GLY A 31 7.13 -5.78 -1.33
C GLY A 31 8.39 -6.00 -2.14
N ARG A 32 9.48 -6.35 -1.44
CA ARG A 32 10.73 -6.73 -2.08
C ARG A 32 10.53 -7.94 -2.98
N ASN A 33 11.10 -7.90 -4.18
CA ASN A 33 11.02 -9.00 -5.12
C ASN A 33 12.25 -9.02 -6.02
N SER A 34 13.18 -9.90 -5.75
CA SER A 34 14.46 -10.00 -6.47
C SER A 34 14.35 -10.55 -7.89
N GLY A 35 13.17 -10.86 -8.36
CA GLY A 35 12.97 -11.51 -9.68
C GLY A 35 11.92 -10.82 -10.55
N SER A 36 11.28 -9.76 -10.10
CA SER A 36 10.30 -9.11 -10.95
C SER A 36 10.98 -8.24 -11.99
N SER A 37 10.75 -8.58 -13.24
CA SER A 37 10.88 -7.56 -14.27
C SER A 37 9.92 -6.43 -13.96
N THR A 38 10.40 -5.21 -14.01
CA THR A 38 9.59 -3.99 -13.94
C THR A 38 8.48 -4.04 -14.96
N GLN A 39 7.35 -4.59 -14.60
CA GLN A 39 6.17 -4.55 -15.48
C GLN A 39 5.38 -3.29 -15.21
N LYS A 40 6.08 -2.14 -15.25
CA LYS A 40 5.41 -0.85 -15.17
C LYS A 40 4.27 -0.82 -16.19
N GLY A 41 3.07 -0.54 -15.68
CA GLY A 41 1.89 -0.47 -16.53
C GLY A 41 1.12 -1.77 -16.73
N ASN A 42 1.63 -2.91 -16.32
CA ASN A 42 0.85 -4.14 -16.29
C ASN A 42 0.09 -4.28 -14.96
N TYR A 43 -1.04 -3.63 -14.85
CA TYR A 43 -1.88 -3.66 -13.65
C TYR A 43 -2.68 -4.97 -13.48
N ASN A 44 -2.41 -5.98 -14.26
CA ASN A 44 -3.05 -7.30 -14.17
C ASN A 44 -2.08 -8.42 -13.77
N ASP A 45 -0.81 -8.09 -13.50
CA ASP A 45 0.17 -9.08 -13.06
C ASP A 45 0.16 -9.21 -11.54
N PHE A 46 -0.54 -10.23 -11.06
CA PHE A 46 -0.64 -10.58 -9.64
C PHE A 46 0.30 -11.72 -9.23
N SER A 47 1.33 -12.02 -10.01
CA SER A 47 2.23 -13.15 -9.76
C SER A 47 2.89 -13.11 -8.38
N TYR A 48 3.20 -11.92 -7.87
CA TYR A 48 3.70 -11.74 -6.51
C TYR A 48 2.73 -12.22 -5.44
N TRP A 49 1.44 -12.04 -5.65
CA TRP A 49 0.39 -12.25 -4.67
C TRP A 49 -0.15 -13.67 -4.64
N GLY A 50 0.22 -14.51 -5.61
CA GLY A 50 -0.19 -15.90 -5.68
C GLY A 50 -1.69 -16.08 -5.55
N SER A 51 -2.11 -17.05 -4.74
CA SER A 51 -3.52 -17.34 -4.49
C SER A 51 -4.26 -16.24 -3.74
N ALA A 52 -3.57 -15.38 -3.00
CA ALA A 52 -4.19 -14.28 -2.26
C ALA A 52 -4.91 -13.29 -3.18
N ALA A 53 -4.46 -13.13 -4.42
CA ALA A 53 -5.08 -12.23 -5.39
C ALA A 53 -6.30 -12.82 -6.11
N THR A 54 -6.54 -14.12 -6.03
CA THR A 54 -7.53 -14.79 -6.90
C THR A 54 -8.97 -14.39 -6.65
N ALA A 55 -9.33 -14.02 -5.44
CA ALA A 55 -10.68 -13.66 -5.06
C ALA A 55 -10.77 -12.29 -4.38
N ALA A 56 -9.78 -11.44 -4.60
CA ALA A 56 -9.63 -10.23 -3.82
C ALA A 56 -10.25 -9.01 -4.49
N GLY A 57 -11.06 -8.31 -3.72
CA GLY A 57 -11.43 -6.93 -3.91
C GLY A 57 -12.17 -6.57 -5.19
N VAL A 58 -12.67 -5.36 -5.18
CA VAL A 58 -13.33 -4.74 -6.32
C VAL A 58 -12.29 -4.27 -7.33
N ASN A 59 -12.54 -4.47 -8.61
CA ASN A 59 -11.71 -3.93 -9.71
C ASN A 59 -10.21 -3.92 -9.41
N LYS A 60 -9.66 -5.07 -9.01
CA LYS A 60 -8.29 -5.18 -8.52
C LYS A 60 -7.25 -4.82 -9.56
N LYS A 61 -6.21 -4.13 -9.14
CA LYS A 61 -5.06 -3.71 -9.95
C LYS A 61 -3.76 -4.00 -9.20
N ALA A 62 -2.86 -4.74 -9.82
CA ALA A 62 -1.51 -4.92 -9.32
C ALA A 62 -0.69 -3.66 -9.62
N VAL A 63 0.01 -3.16 -8.61
CA VAL A 63 0.89 -2.01 -8.77
C VAL A 63 2.32 -2.52 -8.64
N ASN A 64 2.92 -2.80 -9.77
CA ASN A 64 4.23 -3.42 -9.83
C ASN A 64 5.35 -2.39 -9.96
N TRP A 65 6.40 -2.61 -9.20
CA TRP A 65 7.68 -1.93 -9.25
C TRP A 65 8.78 -3.00 -9.23
N ASP A 66 10.06 -2.63 -9.32
CA ASP A 66 11.11 -3.64 -9.45
C ASP A 66 11.45 -4.42 -8.16
N GLY A 67 10.96 -3.93 -7.02
CA GLY A 67 11.16 -4.60 -5.73
C GLY A 67 12.59 -4.57 -5.18
N VAL A 68 13.52 -3.87 -5.85
CA VAL A 68 14.96 -3.82 -5.49
C VAL A 68 15.57 -2.43 -5.56
N SER A 69 14.97 -1.51 -6.27
CA SER A 69 15.44 -0.11 -6.37
C SER A 69 15.08 0.71 -5.13
N LYS A 70 15.78 1.82 -4.95
CA LYS A 70 15.41 2.80 -3.92
C LYS A 70 13.97 3.24 -4.05
N ILE A 71 13.30 3.42 -2.91
CA ILE A 71 11.92 3.89 -2.85
C ILE A 71 11.74 5.19 -3.64
N SER A 72 12.64 6.15 -3.43
CA SER A 72 12.57 7.46 -4.11
C SER A 72 12.65 7.38 -5.64
N SER A 73 13.42 6.42 -6.17
CA SER A 73 13.59 6.25 -7.62
C SER A 73 12.50 5.40 -8.27
N SER A 74 11.93 4.44 -7.53
CA SER A 74 10.91 3.52 -8.03
C SER A 74 9.48 3.98 -7.80
N ASN A 75 9.26 4.98 -6.95
CA ASN A 75 7.94 5.45 -6.55
C ASN A 75 7.09 6.05 -7.69
N GLY A 76 7.71 6.39 -8.83
CA GLY A 76 6.99 6.94 -9.99
C GLY A 76 5.85 6.03 -10.47
N GLY A 77 6.05 4.71 -10.50
CA GLY A 77 5.02 3.75 -10.87
C GLY A 77 3.84 3.71 -9.89
N ILE A 78 4.13 3.84 -8.59
CA ILE A 78 3.10 3.91 -7.54
C ILE A 78 2.22 5.16 -7.73
N ARG A 79 2.85 6.31 -7.95
CA ARG A 79 2.13 7.58 -8.19
C ARG A 79 1.29 7.52 -9.46
N ASP A 80 1.82 6.97 -10.54
CA ASP A 80 1.09 6.80 -11.79
C ASP A 80 -0.16 5.94 -11.60
N ALA A 81 -0.07 4.86 -10.79
CA ALA A 81 -1.21 4.01 -10.46
C ALA A 81 -2.25 4.73 -9.61
N LEU A 82 -1.80 5.44 -8.57
CA LEU A 82 -2.69 6.24 -7.72
C LEU A 82 -3.37 7.36 -8.52
N ASP A 83 -2.64 8.04 -9.38
CA ASP A 83 -3.20 9.07 -10.27
C ASP A 83 -4.24 8.46 -11.22
N CYS A 84 -3.93 7.27 -11.75
CA CYS A 84 -4.80 6.59 -12.71
C CYS A 84 -6.14 6.19 -12.10
N TYR A 85 -6.12 5.57 -10.93
CA TYR A 85 -7.28 4.88 -10.37
C TYR A 85 -7.93 5.58 -9.18
N CYS A 86 -7.24 6.51 -8.52
CA CYS A 86 -7.71 7.11 -7.28
C CYS A 86 -7.97 8.61 -7.42
N THR A 87 -8.47 9.04 -8.59
CA THR A 87 -8.78 10.45 -8.88
C THR A 87 -10.17 10.61 -9.48
N GLY A 88 -10.71 11.83 -9.42
CA GLY A 88 -12.05 12.15 -9.91
C GLY A 88 -13.13 11.51 -9.03
N SER A 89 -14.04 10.78 -9.67
CA SER A 89 -15.09 10.03 -8.98
C SER A 89 -14.62 8.67 -8.46
N ASN A 90 -13.42 8.22 -8.85
CA ASN A 90 -12.90 6.91 -8.47
C ASN A 90 -12.25 6.93 -7.10
N TRP A 91 -12.41 5.83 -6.35
CA TRP A 91 -11.85 5.63 -5.02
C TRP A 91 -11.08 4.33 -4.93
N CYS A 92 -10.10 4.30 -4.03
CA CYS A 92 -9.21 3.15 -3.88
C CYS A 92 -9.20 2.61 -2.46
N TYR A 93 -9.15 1.29 -2.38
CA TYR A 93 -8.67 0.50 -1.26
C TYR A 93 -7.26 0.04 -1.60
N ILE A 94 -6.33 0.10 -0.67
CA ILE A 94 -4.92 -0.21 -0.93
C ILE A 94 -4.51 -1.41 -0.10
N ALA A 95 -4.01 -2.47 -0.75
CA ALA A 95 -3.35 -3.60 -0.11
C ALA A 95 -1.85 -3.51 -0.37
N VAL A 96 -1.06 -3.63 0.68
CA VAL A 96 0.40 -3.62 0.56
C VAL A 96 1.03 -4.76 1.35
N HIS A 97 2.21 -5.18 0.93
CA HIS A 97 3.01 -6.15 1.64
C HIS A 97 4.45 -5.65 1.80
N SER A 98 5.05 -5.86 2.98
CA SER A 98 6.48 -5.65 3.20
C SER A 98 6.94 -4.23 2.81
N ALA A 99 7.96 -4.10 1.97
CA ALA A 99 8.48 -2.82 1.46
C ALA A 99 7.46 -1.98 0.66
N GLY A 100 6.33 -2.57 0.25
CA GLY A 100 5.21 -1.84 -0.35
C GLY A 100 4.63 -0.77 0.56
N ASP A 101 4.73 -0.96 1.88
CA ASP A 101 4.35 0.03 2.88
C ASP A 101 5.20 1.31 2.76
N LEU A 102 6.52 1.18 2.58
CA LEU A 102 7.37 2.33 2.31
C LEU A 102 7.00 3.05 1.01
N GLN A 103 6.59 2.32 -0.02
CA GLN A 103 6.17 2.90 -1.29
C GLN A 103 4.93 3.79 -1.13
N ILE A 104 3.88 3.27 -0.49
CA ILE A 104 2.64 4.06 -0.28
C ILE A 104 2.85 5.18 0.73
N GLY A 105 3.58 4.92 1.83
CA GLY A 105 3.90 5.92 2.83
C GLY A 105 4.70 7.09 2.26
N TYR A 106 5.72 6.80 1.47
CA TYR A 106 6.53 7.81 0.76
C TYR A 106 5.67 8.63 -0.22
N ALA A 107 4.81 7.98 -1.00
CA ALA A 107 3.92 8.67 -1.92
C ALA A 107 2.98 9.64 -1.19
N LEU A 108 2.34 9.20 -0.11
CA LEU A 108 1.43 10.04 0.67
C LEU A 108 2.15 11.18 1.36
N SER A 109 3.30 10.91 1.97
CA SER A 109 4.08 11.91 2.71
C SER A 109 4.50 13.05 1.81
N LEU A 110 5.06 12.76 0.65
CA LEU A 110 5.62 13.78 -0.24
C LEU A 110 4.61 14.35 -1.23
N TYR A 111 3.71 13.51 -1.75
CA TYR A 111 2.85 13.90 -2.87
C TYR A 111 1.37 13.91 -2.54
N GLY A 112 0.96 13.36 -1.39
CA GLY A 112 -0.45 13.24 -1.01
C GLY A 112 -1.18 14.58 -0.83
N GLY A 113 -0.48 15.68 -0.66
CA GLY A 113 -1.03 17.04 -0.60
C GLY A 113 -0.96 17.83 -1.90
N SER A 114 -0.39 17.26 -2.97
CA SER A 114 -0.19 17.98 -4.22
C SER A 114 -1.46 18.01 -5.07
N THR A 115 -1.63 19.09 -5.84
CA THR A 115 -2.66 19.16 -6.87
C THR A 115 -2.27 18.27 -8.05
N ARG A 116 -3.23 17.53 -8.58
CA ARG A 116 -3.06 16.61 -9.69
C ARG A 116 -4.21 16.63 -10.67
N ASN A 117 -3.96 16.21 -11.89
CA ASN A 117 -5.01 16.06 -12.90
C ASN A 117 -5.87 14.82 -12.58
N VAL A 118 -7.16 14.95 -12.77
CA VAL A 118 -8.08 13.83 -12.77
C VAL A 118 -7.85 12.96 -14.01
N LYS A 119 -7.84 11.64 -13.82
CA LYS A 119 -7.52 10.66 -14.86
C LYS A 119 -8.73 9.82 -15.25
N ASN A 120 -8.64 9.22 -16.44
CA ASN A 120 -9.72 8.44 -17.06
C ASN A 120 -9.73 6.96 -16.65
N ALA A 121 -8.81 6.52 -15.79
CA ALA A 121 -8.63 5.11 -15.36
C ALA A 121 -8.38 4.12 -16.53
N VAL A 122 -7.90 4.62 -17.67
CA VAL A 122 -7.52 3.80 -18.84
C VAL A 122 -6.02 3.99 -19.11
N PRO A 123 -5.18 3.06 -18.60
CA PRO A 123 -3.74 3.18 -18.77
C PRO A 123 -3.30 2.88 -20.20
N ASN A 124 -2.32 3.60 -20.67
CA ASN A 124 -1.58 3.26 -21.88
C ASN A 124 -0.56 2.13 -21.60
N SER A 125 0.22 1.74 -22.59
CA SER A 125 1.24 0.69 -22.49
C SER A 125 2.33 0.98 -21.44
N SER A 126 2.51 2.24 -21.05
CA SER A 126 3.46 2.65 -19.99
C SER A 126 2.80 2.81 -18.62
N GLY A 127 1.52 2.44 -18.47
CA GLY A 127 0.78 2.54 -17.20
C GLY A 127 0.29 3.94 -16.84
N VAL A 128 0.33 4.88 -17.77
CA VAL A 128 -0.09 6.27 -17.56
C VAL A 128 -1.48 6.48 -18.13
N CYS A 129 -2.37 7.04 -17.32
CA CYS A 129 -3.74 7.35 -17.74
C CYS A 129 -3.86 8.78 -18.31
N GLY A 130 -4.79 8.96 -19.25
CA GLY A 130 -5.11 10.24 -19.85
C GLY A 130 -5.79 11.19 -18.86
N ASN A 131 -5.62 12.50 -19.04
CA ASN A 131 -6.32 13.53 -18.27
C ASN A 131 -7.77 13.68 -18.75
N THR A 132 -8.70 13.97 -17.81
CA THR A 132 -10.11 14.25 -18.12
C THR A 132 -10.47 15.73 -18.07
N GLY A 133 -9.50 16.60 -17.78
CA GLY A 133 -9.68 18.06 -17.75
C GLY A 133 -9.98 18.66 -16.38
N GLY A 134 -10.13 17.85 -15.32
CA GLY A 134 -10.28 18.33 -13.94
C GLY A 134 -8.99 18.21 -13.13
N THR A 135 -8.95 18.89 -11.98
CA THR A 135 -7.88 18.76 -10.99
C THR A 135 -8.45 18.49 -9.61
N GLN A 136 -7.67 17.83 -8.75
CA GLN A 136 -7.97 17.62 -7.34
C GLN A 136 -6.70 17.68 -6.49
N THR A 137 -6.86 17.82 -5.18
CA THR A 137 -5.75 17.70 -4.22
C THR A 137 -5.72 16.28 -3.67
N GLY A 138 -4.57 15.63 -3.69
CA GLY A 138 -4.37 14.30 -3.16
C GLY A 138 -5.09 13.19 -3.96
N TRP A 139 -5.20 12.02 -3.35
CA TRP A 139 -5.86 10.83 -3.89
C TRP A 139 -7.08 10.44 -3.06
N ASN A 140 -8.08 9.89 -3.72
CA ASN A 140 -9.26 9.33 -3.08
C ASN A 140 -8.94 7.92 -2.58
N ILE A 141 -8.53 7.79 -1.34
CA ILE A 141 -8.20 6.52 -0.69
C ILE A 141 -9.11 6.36 0.53
N TYR A 142 -9.78 5.22 0.63
CA TYR A 142 -10.58 4.88 1.79
C TYR A 142 -9.68 4.49 2.96
N TRP A 143 -8.82 3.48 2.74
CA TRP A 143 -7.88 2.98 3.73
C TRP A 143 -6.74 2.18 3.04
N VAL A 144 -5.74 1.84 3.83
CA VAL A 144 -4.56 1.07 3.41
C VAL A 144 -4.39 -0.11 4.36
N ASP A 145 -4.49 -1.33 3.84
CA ASP A 145 -4.18 -2.56 4.56
C ASP A 145 -2.74 -2.98 4.31
N VAL A 146 -2.02 -3.23 5.37
CA VAL A 146 -0.59 -3.49 5.34
C VAL A 146 -0.30 -4.86 5.95
N ALA A 147 0.07 -5.81 5.13
CA ALA A 147 0.58 -7.11 5.58
C ALA A 147 2.08 -7.01 5.82
N SER A 148 2.52 -7.26 7.06
CA SER A 148 3.95 -7.30 7.43
C SER A 148 4.75 -6.13 6.86
N GLY A 149 4.25 -4.91 7.05
CA GLY A 149 4.82 -3.71 6.46
C GLY A 149 6.22 -3.39 6.97
N ALA A 150 7.05 -2.81 6.10
CA ALA A 150 8.38 -2.38 6.46
C ALA A 150 8.49 -0.85 6.65
N GLY A 151 7.41 -0.20 7.10
CA GLY A 151 7.36 1.24 7.32
C GLY A 151 8.39 1.74 8.32
N GLY A 152 8.70 0.94 9.35
CA GLY A 152 9.78 1.22 10.30
C GLY A 152 11.14 0.67 9.90
N GLY A 153 11.23 0.00 8.75
CA GLY A 153 12.43 -0.71 8.33
C GLY A 153 12.57 -2.08 8.98
N SER A 154 13.77 -2.65 8.84
CA SER A 154 14.13 -3.92 9.47
C SER A 154 15.52 -3.81 10.07
N GLU A 155 15.69 -4.31 11.26
CA GLU A 155 16.97 -4.41 11.95
C GLU A 155 17.93 -5.35 11.20
N LEU A 156 17.41 -6.35 10.49
CA LEU A 156 18.21 -7.20 9.61
C LEU A 156 18.87 -6.41 8.48
N ALA A 157 18.19 -5.41 7.96
CA ALA A 157 18.79 -4.51 6.96
C ALA A 157 19.92 -3.67 7.54
N ASN A 158 19.86 -3.31 8.83
CA ASN A 158 20.96 -2.64 9.50
C ASN A 158 22.21 -3.52 9.55
N LEU A 159 22.04 -4.82 9.72
CA LEU A 159 23.13 -5.80 9.73
C LEU A 159 23.57 -6.22 8.32
N GLY A 160 22.75 -5.94 7.30
CA GLY A 160 23.02 -6.33 5.93
C GLY A 160 22.77 -7.81 5.64
N GLU A 161 22.24 -8.58 6.58
CA GLU A 161 22.24 -10.04 6.51
C GLU A 161 21.18 -10.64 5.59
N TRP A 162 19.99 -10.09 5.52
CA TRP A 162 18.96 -10.64 4.61
C TRP A 162 18.95 -9.95 3.25
N ALA A 163 19.82 -9.03 3.11
CA ALA A 163 19.85 -8.15 1.97
C ALA A 163 20.90 -8.60 0.96
N VAL A 164 20.47 -8.91 -0.21
CA VAL A 164 21.32 -9.27 -1.35
C VAL A 164 22.07 -8.06 -1.93
N GLY A 165 22.31 -7.02 -1.15
CA GLY A 165 23.12 -5.88 -1.55
C GLY A 165 22.49 -4.97 -2.60
N ASP A 166 21.16 -5.03 -2.77
CA ASP A 166 20.45 -4.11 -3.65
C ASP A 166 20.21 -2.73 -3.00
N ALA A 167 19.78 -1.77 -3.81
CA ALA A 167 19.59 -0.40 -3.37
C ALA A 167 18.43 -0.23 -2.37
N LEU A 168 17.42 -1.11 -2.43
CA LEU A 168 16.29 -1.13 -1.50
C LEU A 168 16.74 -1.46 -0.08
N THR A 169 17.77 -2.30 0.08
CA THR A 169 18.31 -2.64 1.40
C THR A 169 18.71 -1.40 2.19
N GLY A 170 19.32 -0.43 1.51
CA GLY A 170 19.67 0.84 2.15
C GLY A 170 18.45 1.60 2.68
N ASP A 171 17.34 1.53 1.98
CA ASP A 171 16.09 2.18 2.37
C ASP A 171 15.34 1.39 3.45
N LEU A 172 15.55 0.08 3.55
CA LEU A 172 14.98 -0.77 4.60
C LEU A 172 15.71 -0.68 5.92
N LYS A 173 16.87 -0.03 6.02
CA LYS A 173 17.48 0.26 7.31
C LYS A 173 16.55 1.12 8.16
N THR A 174 16.42 0.79 9.45
CA THR A 174 15.42 1.41 10.33
C THR A 174 15.50 2.93 10.36
N GLY A 175 16.70 3.50 10.42
CA GLY A 175 16.89 4.96 10.37
C GLY A 175 16.49 5.59 9.04
N THR A 176 16.73 4.91 7.93
CA THR A 176 16.37 5.40 6.60
C THR A 176 14.86 5.26 6.36
N ALA A 177 14.28 4.07 6.61
CA ALA A 177 12.87 3.80 6.43
C ALA A 177 12.01 4.83 7.17
N ARG A 178 12.32 5.07 8.44
CA ARG A 178 11.59 6.03 9.30
C ARG A 178 11.76 7.49 8.86
N SER A 179 12.78 7.81 8.07
CA SER A 179 12.93 9.14 7.45
C SER A 179 12.13 9.27 6.14
N LEU A 180 11.92 8.16 5.45
CA LEU A 180 11.14 8.12 4.20
C LEU A 180 9.64 8.10 4.46
N TYR A 181 9.21 7.52 5.58
CA TYR A 181 7.83 7.35 5.95
C TYR A 181 7.54 7.97 7.31
N ASN A 182 6.52 8.80 7.38
CA ASN A 182 6.09 9.44 8.60
C ASN A 182 4.57 9.31 8.77
N HIS A 183 4.13 8.62 9.81
CA HIS A 183 2.72 8.40 10.13
C HIS A 183 1.90 9.70 10.27
N ASN A 184 2.54 10.81 10.66
CA ASN A 184 1.88 12.12 10.73
C ASN A 184 1.56 12.70 9.36
N THR A 185 2.09 12.14 8.30
CA THR A 185 1.93 12.62 6.92
C THR A 185 1.17 11.66 6.01
N THR A 186 0.36 10.77 6.58
CA THR A 186 -0.56 9.89 5.82
C THR A 186 -1.73 10.66 5.19
N ARG A 187 -1.80 11.97 5.42
CA ARG A 187 -2.88 12.85 4.92
C ARG A 187 -4.26 12.40 5.37
N GLY A 188 -4.35 11.90 6.62
CA GLY A 188 -5.60 11.42 7.22
C GLY A 188 -6.11 10.09 6.67
N LYS A 189 -5.29 9.36 5.93
CA LYS A 189 -5.63 8.00 5.48
C LYS A 189 -5.30 7.02 6.59
N THR A 190 -6.26 6.16 6.93
CA THR A 190 -6.05 5.12 7.93
C THR A 190 -5.25 3.97 7.35
N PHE A 191 -4.25 3.52 8.11
CA PHE A 191 -3.44 2.35 7.83
C PHE A 191 -3.79 1.27 8.85
N TYR A 192 -4.24 0.13 8.37
CA TYR A 192 -4.45 -1.07 9.19
C TYR A 192 -3.24 -1.97 9.03
N MET A 193 -2.48 -2.12 10.13
CA MET A 193 -1.24 -2.90 10.17
C MET A 193 -1.52 -4.29 10.68
N PHE A 194 -1.38 -5.27 9.82
CA PHE A 194 -1.39 -6.68 10.15
C PHE A 194 0.06 -7.13 10.34
N ALA A 195 0.53 -7.07 11.58
CA ALA A 195 1.90 -7.43 11.92
C ALA A 195 1.97 -8.91 12.27
N GLY A 196 2.90 -9.63 11.65
CA GLY A 196 3.19 -11.02 11.98
C GLY A 196 4.04 -11.13 13.24
N ALA A 197 3.89 -12.25 13.97
CA ALA A 197 4.64 -12.54 15.19
C ALA A 197 5.09 -14.01 15.27
N ALA A 198 4.98 -14.75 14.17
CA ALA A 198 5.33 -16.17 14.12
C ALA A 198 6.74 -16.42 13.54
N GLY A 199 7.59 -15.41 13.51
CA GLY A 199 8.98 -15.55 13.09
C GLY A 199 9.78 -16.48 13.99
N THR A 200 10.66 -17.25 13.41
CA THR A 200 11.50 -18.22 14.15
C THR A 200 12.99 -18.13 13.79
N MET A 201 13.30 -17.68 12.59
CA MET A 201 14.66 -17.77 12.05
C MET A 201 15.59 -16.68 12.58
N TYR A 202 15.10 -15.46 12.77
CA TYR A 202 15.90 -14.30 13.14
C TYR A 202 15.49 -13.65 14.46
N SER A 203 14.69 -14.34 15.28
CA SER A 203 14.14 -13.83 16.54
C SER A 203 15.18 -13.31 17.55
N GLY A 204 16.44 -13.70 17.42
CA GLY A 204 17.53 -13.15 18.23
C GLY A 204 18.16 -11.87 17.71
N LEU A 205 17.79 -11.41 16.49
CA LEU A 205 18.33 -10.24 15.81
C LEU A 205 17.27 -9.13 15.65
N LEU A 206 16.00 -9.52 15.61
CA LEU A 206 14.88 -8.61 15.57
C LEU A 206 14.39 -8.36 17.02
N PRO A 207 14.18 -7.09 17.42
CA PRO A 207 13.74 -6.79 18.77
C PRO A 207 12.26 -7.08 18.97
N GLY A 208 11.94 -7.86 19.97
CA GLY A 208 10.56 -8.24 20.29
C GLY A 208 10.05 -9.42 19.48
N GLN A 209 8.75 -9.48 19.31
CA GLN A 209 8.14 -10.42 18.38
C GLN A 209 8.35 -9.92 16.95
N ASP A 210 8.45 -10.85 16.03
CA ASP A 210 8.76 -10.57 14.63
C ASP A 210 8.10 -11.60 13.69
N ASP A 211 8.15 -11.30 12.42
CA ASP A 211 7.65 -12.15 11.35
C ASP A 211 8.76 -12.79 10.51
N GLU A 212 9.99 -12.84 11.01
CA GLU A 212 11.25 -13.26 10.36
C GLU A 212 11.93 -12.17 9.52
N ALA A 213 11.25 -11.14 9.08
CA ALA A 213 11.83 -10.08 8.26
C ALA A 213 11.73 -8.71 8.91
N VAL A 214 10.67 -8.46 9.66
CA VAL A 214 10.35 -7.17 10.27
C VAL A 214 9.91 -7.40 11.72
N ALA A 215 10.47 -6.60 12.63
CA ALA A 215 9.97 -6.60 14.00
C ALA A 215 8.55 -6.03 14.07
N TYR A 216 7.74 -6.54 14.97
CA TYR A 216 6.32 -6.19 15.09
C TYR A 216 6.09 -4.67 15.16
N HIS A 217 6.85 -3.96 16.00
CA HIS A 217 6.76 -2.50 16.12
C HIS A 217 7.14 -1.78 14.83
N SER A 218 8.08 -2.31 14.06
CA SER A 218 8.54 -1.71 12.81
C SER A 218 7.49 -1.77 11.70
N THR A 219 6.59 -2.75 11.73
CA THR A 219 5.46 -2.82 10.79
C THR A 219 4.65 -1.52 10.82
N GLY A 220 4.39 -0.97 11.99
CA GLY A 220 3.71 0.32 12.12
C GLY A 220 4.57 1.56 11.87
N GLY A 221 5.83 1.42 11.46
CA GLY A 221 6.72 2.55 11.20
C GLY A 221 7.18 3.29 12.45
N VAL A 222 7.09 2.69 13.62
CA VAL A 222 7.39 3.34 14.89
C VAL A 222 8.87 3.60 15.02
N ALA A 223 9.21 4.83 15.40
CA ALA A 223 10.57 5.32 15.40
C ALA A 223 11.47 4.70 16.47
N SER A 224 10.91 4.14 17.52
CA SER A 224 11.68 3.46 18.56
C SER A 224 10.84 2.44 19.30
N THR A 225 11.48 1.38 19.73
CA THR A 225 10.91 0.41 20.65
C THR A 225 10.38 1.03 21.95
N GLY A 226 11.00 2.13 22.40
CA GLY A 226 10.61 2.82 23.62
C GLY A 226 9.20 3.37 23.68
N SER A 227 8.49 3.48 22.54
CA SER A 227 7.08 3.86 22.51
C SER A 227 6.14 2.67 22.76
N PHE A 228 6.63 1.45 22.63
CA PHE A 228 5.88 0.21 22.77
C PHE A 228 6.47 -0.79 23.74
N CYS A 229 7.73 -0.62 24.14
CA CYS A 229 8.41 -1.47 25.07
C CYS A 229 8.56 -0.77 26.41
N ASN A 230 8.44 -1.51 27.50
CA ASN A 230 8.86 -1.00 28.79
C ASN A 230 10.38 -0.74 28.77
N PRO A 231 10.84 0.32 29.44
CA PRO A 231 12.27 0.53 29.62
C PRO A 231 12.89 -0.70 30.31
N GLY A 232 13.78 -1.39 29.64
CA GLY A 232 14.40 -2.61 30.16
C GLY A 232 13.95 -3.90 29.49
N ASP A 233 12.86 -3.88 28.72
CA ASP A 233 12.49 -5.03 27.88
C ASP A 233 13.42 -5.07 26.67
N TRP A 234 14.27 -6.05 26.66
CA TRP A 234 15.17 -6.29 25.53
C TRP A 234 14.39 -6.59 24.25
N PHE A 235 13.24 -7.26 24.41
CA PHE A 235 12.32 -7.59 23.34
C PHE A 235 10.95 -7.00 23.70
N CYS A 236 10.29 -6.30 22.88
CA CYS A 236 9.06 -5.55 23.14
C CYS A 236 7.81 -6.34 23.55
N ASP A 237 7.94 -7.61 23.87
CA ASP A 237 6.85 -8.57 24.09
C ASP A 237 5.81 -8.13 25.11
N GLY A 238 6.26 -7.54 26.22
CA GLY A 238 5.37 -7.16 27.32
C GLY A 238 4.47 -5.96 27.02
N THR A 239 4.83 -5.14 26.05
CA THR A 239 4.12 -3.88 25.80
C THR A 239 3.03 -4.01 24.75
N LEU A 240 3.21 -4.87 23.77
CA LEU A 240 2.23 -5.03 22.70
C LEU A 240 1.18 -6.08 22.98
N ALA A 241 1.25 -6.80 24.10
CA ALA A 241 0.23 -7.75 24.58
C ALA A 241 -0.39 -8.61 23.45
N MET A 242 0.46 -9.08 22.56
CA MET A 242 0.08 -9.69 21.30
C MET A 242 -0.65 -11.01 21.51
N GLY A 243 -1.62 -11.31 20.66
CA GLY A 243 -2.39 -12.53 20.72
C GLY A 243 -3.27 -12.68 21.96
N THR A 244 -3.27 -11.71 22.88
CA THR A 244 -3.97 -11.85 24.16
C THR A 244 -5.15 -10.88 24.24
N GLY A 245 -6.36 -11.41 24.15
CA GLY A 245 -7.57 -10.71 24.53
C GLY A 245 -8.19 -9.76 23.51
N ALA A 246 -7.60 -9.57 22.35
CA ALA A 246 -8.26 -8.91 21.24
C ALA A 246 -9.07 -9.93 20.43
N SER A 247 -10.21 -9.52 19.93
CA SER A 247 -10.93 -10.34 18.94
C SER A 247 -10.37 -10.06 17.56
N ALA A 248 -10.27 -11.10 16.73
CA ALA A 248 -9.84 -10.96 15.34
C ALA A 248 -10.56 -9.80 14.64
N GLY A 249 -9.82 -9.04 13.86
CA GLY A 249 -10.34 -7.88 13.14
C GLY A 249 -10.55 -6.62 13.98
N LYS A 250 -10.17 -6.61 15.26
CA LYS A 250 -10.22 -5.40 16.09
C LYS A 250 -8.84 -4.80 16.26
N ALA A 251 -8.79 -3.48 16.21
CA ALA A 251 -7.58 -2.74 16.54
C ALA A 251 -7.19 -2.98 17.99
N LYS A 252 -5.96 -3.41 18.23
CA LYS A 252 -5.38 -3.50 19.56
C LYS A 252 -4.81 -2.19 20.03
N TRP A 253 -4.31 -1.42 19.12
CA TRP A 253 -3.55 -0.24 19.40
C TRP A 253 -3.64 0.72 18.20
N SER A 254 -3.66 2.00 18.49
CA SER A 254 -3.66 3.03 17.46
C SER A 254 -2.60 4.09 17.76
N TYR A 255 -1.93 4.57 16.72
CA TYR A 255 -0.94 5.63 16.78
C TYR A 255 -1.10 6.53 15.54
N HIS A 256 -1.50 7.76 15.76
CA HIS A 256 -1.91 8.66 14.68
C HIS A 256 -3.02 8.03 13.81
N SER A 257 -2.76 7.86 12.52
CA SER A 257 -3.69 7.22 11.58
C SER A 257 -3.35 5.73 11.33
N VAL A 258 -2.61 5.10 12.24
CA VAL A 258 -2.20 3.69 12.14
C VAL A 258 -2.92 2.90 13.22
N GLU A 259 -3.57 1.83 12.80
CA GLU A 259 -4.26 0.88 13.68
C GLU A 259 -3.65 -0.50 13.51
N PHE A 260 -3.14 -1.07 14.61
CA PHE A 260 -2.66 -2.45 14.60
C PHE A 260 -3.80 -3.42 14.79
N ARG A 261 -3.80 -4.45 13.94
CA ARG A 261 -4.75 -5.55 13.97
C ARG A 261 -4.07 -6.81 14.48
N ASP A 262 -4.78 -7.56 15.29
CA ASP A 262 -4.26 -8.80 15.91
C ASP A 262 -4.51 -10.07 15.09
N ASP A 263 -5.20 -9.96 13.99
CA ASP A 263 -5.50 -11.11 13.12
C ASP A 263 -4.32 -11.53 12.22
N GLY A 264 -3.22 -10.78 12.22
CA GLY A 264 -1.98 -11.14 11.55
C GLY A 264 -0.92 -11.86 12.39
N GLU A 265 -1.09 -11.93 13.72
CA GLU A 265 -0.03 -12.33 14.65
C GLU A 265 0.43 -13.79 14.50
N ASN A 266 -0.45 -14.68 14.08
CA ASN A 266 -0.14 -16.10 13.93
C ASN A 266 0.60 -16.44 12.63
N TYR A 267 1.06 -15.43 11.89
CA TYR A 267 1.70 -15.60 10.59
C TYR A 267 3.12 -15.06 10.61
N ASP A 268 3.98 -15.65 9.78
CA ASP A 268 5.28 -15.11 9.43
C ASP A 268 5.19 -14.18 8.20
N HIS A 269 6.34 -13.61 7.84
CA HIS A 269 6.44 -12.69 6.70
C HIS A 269 6.08 -13.34 5.36
N TYR A 270 6.47 -14.58 5.21
CA TYR A 270 6.40 -15.30 3.93
C TYR A 270 5.28 -16.32 3.87
N SER A 271 4.81 -16.71 5.02
CA SER A 271 3.68 -17.57 5.23
C SER A 271 3.59 -18.78 4.28
N ASP A 272 4.11 -19.89 4.69
CA ASP A 272 4.07 -21.25 4.09
C ASP A 272 4.41 -21.36 2.59
N GLY A 273 5.06 -20.36 2.02
CA GLY A 273 5.48 -20.34 0.61
C GLY A 273 4.34 -20.14 -0.38
N ALA A 274 3.11 -19.99 0.06
CA ALA A 274 1.95 -19.86 -0.81
C ALA A 274 1.35 -18.45 -0.83
N TRP A 275 1.96 -17.49 -0.15
CA TRP A 275 1.42 -16.14 0.04
C TRP A 275 -0.01 -16.13 0.63
N SER A 276 -0.35 -17.20 1.32
CA SER A 276 -1.68 -17.40 1.88
C SER A 276 -1.79 -17.02 3.35
N GLY A 277 -0.66 -16.79 4.07
CA GLY A 277 -0.66 -16.43 5.45
C GLY A 277 -1.07 -14.99 5.73
N ILE A 278 -0.12 -14.15 6.12
CA ILE A 278 -0.46 -12.76 6.49
C ILE A 278 -1.08 -11.97 5.33
N VAL A 279 -0.66 -12.23 4.10
CA VAL A 279 -1.28 -11.65 2.91
C VAL A 279 -2.71 -12.15 2.72
N GLY A 280 -3.01 -13.36 3.14
CA GLY A 280 -4.37 -13.93 3.16
C GLY A 280 -5.32 -13.16 4.07
N VAL A 281 -4.84 -12.61 5.20
CA VAL A 281 -5.63 -11.77 6.10
C VAL A 281 -6.03 -10.47 5.41
N VAL A 282 -5.09 -9.78 4.76
CA VAL A 282 -5.37 -8.58 3.96
C VAL A 282 -6.34 -8.90 2.83
N ARG A 283 -6.18 -10.05 2.16
CA ARG A 283 -7.15 -10.50 1.15
C ARG A 283 -8.55 -10.62 1.72
N GLN A 284 -8.69 -11.22 2.90
CA GLN A 284 -9.99 -11.41 3.55
C GLN A 284 -10.65 -10.05 3.88
N ASP A 285 -9.86 -9.10 4.34
CA ASP A 285 -10.34 -7.73 4.60
C ASP A 285 -10.82 -7.06 3.30
N MET A 286 -10.03 -7.17 2.22
CA MET A 286 -10.43 -6.66 0.91
C MET A 286 -11.72 -7.29 0.39
N VAL A 287 -11.91 -8.59 0.57
CA VAL A 287 -13.15 -9.28 0.15
C VAL A 287 -14.35 -8.85 0.99
N THR A 288 -14.13 -8.60 2.26
CA THR A 288 -15.21 -8.32 3.22
C THR A 288 -15.65 -6.85 3.19
N PHE A 289 -14.70 -5.93 3.09
CA PHE A 289 -14.95 -4.51 3.32
C PHE A 289 -14.73 -3.61 2.10
N ALA A 290 -13.97 -4.02 1.09
CA ALA A 290 -13.83 -3.24 -0.14
C ALA A 290 -15.04 -3.47 -1.05
N GLN A 291 -15.91 -2.46 -1.20
CA GLN A 291 -17.16 -2.52 -1.97
C GLN A 291 -17.28 -1.40 -3.00
#